data_1f0bb5c0bf04b23fca420ca31ed1c8ff
#
_entry.id   1f0bb5c0bf04b23fca420ca31ed1c8ff
#
_cell.length_a   1.000
_cell.length_b   1.000
_cell.length_c   1.000
_cell.angle_alpha   90.00
_cell.angle_beta   90.00
_cell.angle_gamma   90.00
#
_symmetry.space_group_name_H-M   'P 1'
#
loop_
_entity.id
_entity.type
_entity.pdbx_description
1 polymer ?
#
loop_
_entity_poly.entity_id
_entity_poly.type
_entity_poly.pdbx_seq_one_letter_code
_entity_poly.pdbx_strand_id
1 'polypeptide(L)'
;VFSKGGFVSVPVVMAAAFLKIPVIIHESDITPGLANKIATKFATRICTNFPETLQYLPKNKAVLTGSPIRKELLSGNREEALKLTGFDNKPTLLIIGGSLGSVIVNTAIRKSLDDILKEFNAIHICGKGNVDEKIVGREGYLQYEYVDKELKDFFALADVVVSRAGANTICELLALRKPNLLIPLSGAASRGD
;
A
#
# COMPACT_ATOMS: atom_id res chain seq x y z
N VAL A 1 -19.02 -10.23 -12.11
CA VAL A 1 -17.77 -10.63 -11.43
C VAL A 1 -16.80 -9.45 -11.47
N PHE A 2 -16.11 -9.20 -10.35
CA PHE A 2 -15.02 -8.22 -10.25
C PHE A 2 -13.71 -8.95 -9.92
N SER A 3 -12.62 -8.63 -10.63
CA SER A 3 -11.30 -9.21 -10.40
C SER A 3 -10.19 -8.16 -10.42
N LYS A 4 -9.30 -8.20 -9.45
CA LYS A 4 -8.06 -7.40 -9.41
C LYS A 4 -6.83 -8.13 -9.96
N GLY A 5 -7.03 -9.25 -10.69
CA GLY A 5 -5.94 -10.04 -11.22
C GLY A 5 -5.53 -11.22 -10.30
N GLY A 6 -4.31 -11.71 -10.51
CA GLY A 6 -3.83 -12.95 -9.89
C GLY A 6 -4.23 -14.19 -10.69
N PHE A 7 -3.38 -15.24 -10.66
CA PHE A 7 -3.58 -16.42 -11.51
C PHE A 7 -4.88 -17.17 -11.20
N VAL A 8 -5.32 -17.18 -9.95
CA VAL A 8 -6.57 -17.84 -9.49
C VAL A 8 -7.81 -17.18 -10.10
N SER A 9 -7.75 -15.90 -10.46
CA SER A 9 -8.88 -15.19 -11.04
C SER A 9 -9.19 -15.62 -12.48
N VAL A 10 -8.20 -16.14 -13.20
CA VAL A 10 -8.35 -16.47 -14.63
C VAL A 10 -9.47 -17.49 -14.89
N PRO A 11 -9.50 -18.68 -14.25
CA PRO A 11 -10.59 -19.63 -14.48
C PRO A 11 -11.96 -19.07 -14.06
N VAL A 12 -12.04 -18.26 -13.01
CA VAL A 12 -13.29 -17.63 -12.56
C VAL A 12 -13.82 -16.64 -13.61
N VAL A 13 -12.94 -15.81 -14.16
CA VAL A 13 -13.27 -14.84 -15.21
C VAL A 13 -13.74 -15.55 -16.49
N MET A 14 -13.06 -16.64 -16.88
CA MET A 14 -13.44 -17.44 -18.03
C MET A 14 -14.82 -18.10 -17.84
N ALA A 15 -15.06 -18.72 -16.69
CA ALA A 15 -16.34 -19.35 -16.36
C ALA A 15 -17.49 -18.33 -16.37
N ALA A 16 -17.26 -17.14 -15.77
CA ALA A 16 -18.23 -16.06 -15.76
C ALA A 16 -18.58 -15.60 -17.18
N ALA A 17 -17.57 -15.42 -18.04
CA ALA A 17 -17.79 -15.02 -19.43
C ALA A 17 -18.56 -16.10 -20.21
N PHE A 18 -18.24 -17.39 -20.00
CA PHE A 18 -18.96 -18.51 -20.61
C PHE A 18 -20.44 -18.53 -20.20
N LEU A 19 -20.72 -18.22 -18.92
CA LEU A 19 -22.07 -18.10 -18.38
C LEU A 19 -22.74 -16.74 -18.70
N LYS A 20 -22.13 -15.92 -19.56
CA LYS A 20 -22.61 -14.57 -19.94
C LYS A 20 -22.80 -13.62 -18.75
N ILE A 21 -22.09 -13.85 -17.65
CA ILE A 21 -22.07 -12.94 -16.49
C ILE A 21 -21.09 -11.80 -16.78
N PRO A 22 -21.49 -10.52 -16.65
CA PRO A 22 -20.60 -9.39 -16.86
C PRO A 22 -19.35 -9.48 -15.97
N VAL A 23 -18.18 -9.22 -16.57
CA VAL A 23 -16.88 -9.24 -15.89
C VAL A 23 -16.24 -7.88 -15.96
N ILE A 24 -15.87 -7.34 -14.80
CA ILE A 24 -15.03 -6.16 -14.66
C ILE A 24 -13.69 -6.60 -14.09
N ILE A 25 -12.60 -6.22 -14.74
CA ILE A 25 -11.25 -6.42 -14.21
C ILE A 25 -10.61 -5.08 -13.89
N HIS A 26 -9.66 -5.08 -12.95
CA HIS A 26 -8.92 -3.90 -12.55
C HIS A 26 -7.42 -4.18 -12.64
N GLU A 27 -6.70 -3.33 -13.41
CA GLU A 27 -5.25 -3.36 -13.49
C GLU A 27 -4.67 -2.25 -12.60
N SER A 28 -3.85 -2.63 -11.66
CA SER A 28 -3.24 -1.71 -10.69
C SER A 28 -1.86 -1.23 -11.12
N ASP A 29 -1.17 -1.97 -11.97
CA ASP A 29 0.19 -1.68 -12.43
C ASP A 29 0.18 -0.91 -13.76
N ILE A 30 1.29 -0.25 -14.09
CA ILE A 30 1.45 0.48 -15.35
C ILE A 30 1.38 -0.50 -16.53
N THR A 31 1.99 -1.68 -16.40
CA THR A 31 1.95 -2.73 -17.43
C THR A 31 1.07 -3.89 -16.99
N PRO A 32 0.08 -4.31 -17.82
CA PRO A 32 -0.82 -5.39 -17.45
C PRO A 32 -0.09 -6.70 -17.12
N GLY A 33 -0.40 -7.29 -15.97
CA GLY A 33 0.09 -8.59 -15.58
C GLY A 33 -0.49 -9.71 -16.47
N LEU A 34 0.17 -10.89 -16.51
CA LEU A 34 -0.24 -12.01 -17.38
C LEU A 34 -1.70 -12.42 -17.15
N ALA A 35 -2.13 -12.51 -15.91
CA ALA A 35 -3.51 -12.86 -15.58
C ALA A 35 -4.50 -11.85 -16.16
N ASN A 36 -4.24 -10.56 -16.06
CA ASN A 36 -5.08 -9.51 -16.62
C ASN A 36 -5.00 -9.45 -18.15
N LYS A 37 -3.84 -9.76 -18.77
CA LYS A 37 -3.73 -9.91 -20.23
C LYS A 37 -4.67 -11.01 -20.76
N ILE A 38 -4.75 -12.16 -20.07
CA ILE A 38 -5.65 -13.24 -20.41
C ILE A 38 -7.11 -12.81 -20.17
N ALA A 39 -7.40 -12.27 -18.98
CA ALA A 39 -8.73 -11.85 -18.55
C ALA A 39 -9.32 -10.72 -19.42
N THR A 40 -8.49 -9.87 -20.03
CA THR A 40 -8.89 -8.80 -20.97
C THR A 40 -9.77 -9.30 -22.11
N LYS A 41 -9.52 -10.52 -22.61
CA LYS A 41 -10.31 -11.12 -23.69
C LYS A 41 -11.77 -11.37 -23.27
N PHE A 42 -11.98 -11.70 -22.01
CA PHE A 42 -13.26 -12.08 -21.42
C PHE A 42 -13.96 -10.94 -20.68
N ALA A 43 -13.26 -9.86 -20.38
CA ALA A 43 -13.80 -8.73 -19.63
C ALA A 43 -14.79 -7.91 -20.45
N THR A 44 -15.85 -7.47 -19.77
CA THR A 44 -16.82 -6.48 -20.27
C THR A 44 -16.25 -5.07 -20.15
N ARG A 45 -15.57 -4.77 -19.03
CA ARG A 45 -14.87 -3.51 -18.78
C ARG A 45 -13.55 -3.78 -18.06
N ILE A 46 -12.60 -2.87 -18.28
CA ILE A 46 -11.25 -2.93 -17.72
C ILE A 46 -10.96 -1.60 -17.08
N CYS A 47 -10.90 -1.58 -15.74
CA CYS A 47 -10.52 -0.42 -14.96
C CYS A 47 -8.99 -0.37 -14.82
N THR A 48 -8.40 0.81 -14.74
CA THR A 48 -6.96 0.97 -14.53
C THR A 48 -6.63 2.16 -13.62
N ASN A 49 -5.50 2.05 -12.90
CA ASN A 49 -5.00 3.11 -12.04
C ASN A 49 -4.34 4.26 -12.82
N PHE A 50 -3.61 3.93 -13.87
CA PHE A 50 -2.72 4.87 -14.54
C PHE A 50 -3.16 5.11 -16.00
N PRO A 51 -3.09 6.36 -16.49
CA PRO A 51 -3.41 6.66 -17.88
C PRO A 51 -2.46 5.95 -18.86
N GLU A 52 -1.20 5.73 -18.47
CA GLU A 52 -0.20 5.02 -19.27
C GLU A 52 -0.60 3.57 -19.55
N THR A 53 -1.39 2.95 -18.67
CA THR A 53 -1.86 1.57 -18.84
C THR A 53 -2.84 1.45 -20.02
N LEU A 54 -3.56 2.53 -20.36
CA LEU A 54 -4.57 2.52 -21.42
C LEU A 54 -3.98 2.15 -22.79
N GLN A 55 -2.72 2.44 -23.06
CA GLN A 55 -2.05 2.08 -24.32
C GLN A 55 -1.94 0.56 -24.56
N TYR A 56 -1.98 -0.24 -23.49
CA TYR A 56 -1.88 -1.70 -23.52
C TYR A 56 -3.26 -2.40 -23.55
N LEU A 57 -4.35 -1.64 -23.49
CA LEU A 57 -5.70 -2.18 -23.31
C LEU A 57 -6.61 -1.83 -24.48
N PRO A 58 -7.63 -2.67 -24.78
CA PRO A 58 -8.62 -2.35 -25.80
C PRO A 58 -9.39 -1.06 -25.48
N LYS A 59 -9.32 -0.06 -26.35
CA LYS A 59 -9.91 1.28 -26.15
C LYS A 59 -11.41 1.27 -25.85
N ASN A 60 -12.15 0.31 -26.43
CA ASN A 60 -13.60 0.20 -26.26
C ASN A 60 -14.02 -0.43 -24.91
N LYS A 61 -13.09 -0.99 -24.15
CA LYS A 61 -13.34 -1.63 -22.84
C LYS A 61 -12.64 -0.93 -21.69
N ALA A 62 -11.53 -0.24 -21.94
CA ALA A 62 -10.68 0.36 -20.92
C ALA A 62 -11.25 1.68 -20.38
N VAL A 63 -11.17 1.86 -19.06
CA VAL A 63 -11.61 3.06 -18.35
C VAL A 63 -10.59 3.42 -17.28
N LEU A 64 -10.13 4.66 -17.26
CA LEU A 64 -9.30 5.18 -16.17
C LEU A 64 -10.19 5.47 -14.97
N THR A 65 -10.02 4.70 -13.89
CA THR A 65 -10.82 4.83 -12.67
C THR A 65 -10.00 5.25 -11.44
N GLY A 66 -8.67 5.09 -11.52
CA GLY A 66 -7.82 5.13 -10.34
C GLY A 66 -7.98 3.88 -9.47
N SER A 67 -7.31 3.87 -8.33
CA SER A 67 -7.38 2.78 -7.36
C SER A 67 -8.52 2.98 -6.37
N PRO A 68 -9.27 1.93 -6.03
CA PRO A 68 -10.23 2.01 -4.93
C PRO A 68 -9.47 2.21 -3.61
N ILE A 69 -9.77 3.30 -2.92
CA ILE A 69 -9.18 3.63 -1.62
C ILE A 69 -10.11 3.16 -0.51
N ARG A 70 -9.53 2.62 0.55
CA ARG A 70 -10.27 2.24 1.76
C ARG A 70 -10.81 3.51 2.43
N LYS A 71 -12.13 3.67 2.48
CA LYS A 71 -12.78 4.85 3.04
C LYS A 71 -12.42 5.09 4.51
N GLU A 72 -12.17 4.01 5.24
CA GLU A 72 -11.80 4.03 6.65
C GLU A 72 -10.51 4.81 6.88
N LEU A 73 -9.56 4.77 5.95
CA LEU A 73 -8.30 5.51 6.07
C LEU A 73 -8.49 7.03 6.08
N LEU A 74 -9.57 7.53 5.47
CA LEU A 74 -9.89 8.97 5.41
C LEU A 74 -10.52 9.50 6.70
N SER A 75 -10.88 8.62 7.64
CA SER A 75 -11.57 8.96 8.90
C SER A 75 -10.66 8.86 10.14
N GLY A 76 -9.35 8.92 9.95
CA GLY A 76 -8.39 8.84 11.07
C GLY A 76 -8.45 10.05 12.00
N ASN A 77 -8.15 9.81 13.27
CA ASN A 77 -8.14 10.80 14.34
C ASN A 77 -6.75 10.93 14.96
N ARG A 78 -6.14 12.12 14.82
CA ARG A 78 -4.80 12.42 15.37
C ARG A 78 -4.76 12.33 16.90
N GLU A 79 -5.80 12.79 17.58
CA GLU A 79 -5.86 12.79 19.05
C GLU A 79 -5.94 11.38 19.61
N GLU A 80 -6.70 10.48 18.97
CA GLU A 80 -6.75 9.08 19.35
C GLU A 80 -5.39 8.40 19.16
N ALA A 81 -4.70 8.69 18.07
CA ALA A 81 -3.36 8.18 17.84
C ALA A 81 -2.36 8.70 18.89
N LEU A 82 -2.42 9.98 19.29
CA LEU A 82 -1.57 10.53 20.36
C LEU A 82 -1.83 9.85 21.70
N LYS A 83 -3.09 9.55 22.04
CA LYS A 83 -3.42 8.79 23.26
C LYS A 83 -2.85 7.36 23.21
N LEU A 84 -2.94 6.71 22.05
CA LEU A 84 -2.43 5.34 21.87
C LEU A 84 -0.90 5.26 21.92
N THR A 85 -0.22 6.26 21.37
CA THR A 85 1.25 6.25 21.26
C THR A 85 1.95 6.85 22.48
N GLY A 86 1.30 7.78 23.15
CA GLY A 86 1.94 8.57 24.24
C GLY A 86 3.06 9.48 23.74
N PHE A 87 3.09 9.80 22.44
CA PHE A 87 4.14 10.63 21.85
C PHE A 87 4.07 12.08 22.32
N ASP A 88 5.23 12.72 22.38
CA ASP A 88 5.39 14.15 22.62
C ASP A 88 5.05 15.00 21.38
N ASN A 89 5.38 16.29 21.41
CA ASN A 89 5.06 17.23 20.32
C ASN A 89 6.00 17.14 19.10
N LYS A 90 6.94 16.19 19.05
CA LYS A 90 7.76 16.01 17.85
C LYS A 90 6.92 15.55 16.67
N PRO A 91 7.31 15.91 15.42
CA PRO A 91 6.66 15.34 14.25
C PRO A 91 6.78 13.82 14.23
N THR A 92 5.78 13.15 13.65
CA THR A 92 5.70 11.69 13.64
C THR A 92 6.03 11.12 12.28
N LEU A 93 6.98 10.19 12.25
CA LEU A 93 7.34 9.38 11.10
C LEU A 93 6.60 8.04 11.16
N LEU A 94 5.80 7.72 10.14
CA LEU A 94 5.18 6.41 9.99
C LEU A 94 5.95 5.59 8.95
N ILE A 95 6.45 4.42 9.35
CA ILE A 95 7.22 3.53 8.48
C ILE A 95 6.40 2.26 8.19
N ILE A 96 6.20 1.95 6.90
CA ILE A 96 5.42 0.79 6.44
C ILE A 96 6.22 -0.02 5.42
N GLY A 97 6.65 -1.20 5.82
CA GLY A 97 7.40 -2.14 4.96
C GLY A 97 6.54 -2.95 3.98
N GLY A 98 5.22 -2.77 3.97
CA GLY A 98 4.25 -3.65 3.30
C GLY A 98 3.72 -4.74 4.24
N SER A 99 2.78 -5.57 3.77
CA SER A 99 2.06 -6.56 4.60
C SER A 99 2.97 -7.64 5.22
N LEU A 100 4.03 -8.02 4.54
CA LEU A 100 5.03 -8.98 5.05
C LEU A 100 6.23 -8.31 5.72
N GLY A 101 6.26 -6.97 5.72
CA GLY A 101 7.43 -6.21 6.13
C GLY A 101 8.52 -6.16 5.04
N SER A 102 9.56 -5.40 5.30
CA SER A 102 10.73 -5.29 4.42
C SER A 102 12.01 -5.28 5.25
N VAL A 103 12.79 -6.36 5.15
CA VAL A 103 14.06 -6.47 5.88
C VAL A 103 14.98 -5.29 5.55
N ILE A 104 15.02 -4.85 4.30
CA ILE A 104 15.86 -3.71 3.88
C ILE A 104 15.41 -2.42 4.57
N VAL A 105 14.11 -2.12 4.56
CA VAL A 105 13.55 -0.94 5.21
C VAL A 105 13.77 -1.02 6.72
N ASN A 106 13.40 -2.15 7.34
CA ASN A 106 13.56 -2.35 8.78
C ASN A 106 15.01 -2.16 9.23
N THR A 107 15.97 -2.70 8.47
CA THR A 107 17.40 -2.57 8.77
C THR A 107 17.89 -1.13 8.61
N ALA A 108 17.48 -0.44 7.55
CA ALA A 108 17.88 0.95 7.32
C ALA A 108 17.34 1.87 8.43
N ILE A 109 16.05 1.75 8.77
CA ILE A 109 15.43 2.53 9.84
C ILE A 109 16.14 2.29 11.19
N ARG A 110 16.39 1.02 11.55
CA ARG A 110 17.03 0.69 12.82
C ARG A 110 18.47 1.20 12.92
N LYS A 111 19.22 1.19 11.82
CA LYS A 111 20.57 1.77 11.76
C LYS A 111 20.59 3.27 11.98
N SER A 112 19.55 3.96 11.54
CA SER A 112 19.43 5.42 11.64
C SER A 112 18.52 5.86 12.80
N LEU A 113 18.10 4.93 13.66
CA LEU A 113 17.06 5.18 14.66
C LEU A 113 17.44 6.29 15.64
N ASP A 114 18.70 6.33 16.10
CA ASP A 114 19.19 7.34 17.00
C ASP A 114 19.09 8.75 16.41
N ASP A 115 19.36 8.89 15.13
CA ASP A 115 19.24 10.19 14.44
C ASP A 115 17.78 10.54 14.16
N ILE A 116 16.95 9.56 13.77
CA ILE A 116 15.52 9.77 13.58
C ILE A 116 14.87 10.29 14.86
N LEU A 117 15.15 9.68 16.00
CA LEU A 117 14.50 10.01 17.28
C LEU A 117 14.95 11.36 17.88
N LYS A 118 16.00 11.98 17.35
CA LYS A 118 16.34 13.37 17.70
C LYS A 118 15.26 14.35 17.21
N GLU A 119 14.72 14.12 16.03
CA GLU A 119 13.83 15.04 15.33
C GLU A 119 12.37 14.56 15.25
N PHE A 120 12.14 13.23 15.30
CA PHE A 120 10.83 12.61 15.07
C PHE A 120 10.48 11.61 16.19
N ASN A 121 9.18 11.45 16.43
CA ASN A 121 8.66 10.18 16.93
C ASN A 121 8.48 9.21 15.76
N ALA A 122 8.56 7.90 15.99
CA ALA A 122 8.47 6.93 14.91
C ALA A 122 7.54 5.75 15.23
N ILE A 123 6.57 5.51 14.36
CA ILE A 123 5.72 4.31 14.34
C ILE A 123 6.23 3.42 13.21
N HIS A 124 6.68 2.21 13.54
CA HIS A 124 7.28 1.29 12.58
C HIS A 124 6.47 0.00 12.47
N ILE A 125 5.75 -0.17 11.36
CA ILE A 125 5.04 -1.41 11.02
C ILE A 125 6.03 -2.34 10.31
N CYS A 126 6.66 -3.22 11.10
CA CYS A 126 7.80 -4.04 10.68
C CYS A 126 7.43 -5.25 9.83
N GLY A 127 6.18 -5.72 9.92
CA GLY A 127 5.74 -7.01 9.39
C GLY A 127 5.90 -8.15 10.41
N LYS A 128 5.17 -9.22 10.19
CA LYS A 128 5.09 -10.38 11.11
C LYS A 128 6.47 -10.97 11.38
N GLY A 129 6.79 -11.20 12.67
CA GLY A 129 8.06 -11.77 13.13
C GLY A 129 9.28 -10.86 12.99
N ASN A 130 9.06 -9.55 12.71
CA ASN A 130 10.16 -8.60 12.49
C ASN A 130 10.28 -7.53 13.58
N VAL A 131 9.58 -7.65 14.69
CA VAL A 131 9.81 -6.79 15.87
C VAL A 131 11.20 -7.10 16.44
N ASP A 132 11.95 -6.07 16.79
CA ASP A 132 13.25 -6.20 17.43
C ASP A 132 13.08 -5.96 18.93
N GLU A 133 13.11 -7.04 19.70
CA GLU A 133 12.92 -7.05 21.15
C GLU A 133 13.97 -6.21 21.90
N LYS A 134 15.15 -5.99 21.33
CA LYS A 134 16.24 -5.24 21.95
C LYS A 134 15.96 -3.74 22.07
N ILE A 135 15.03 -3.24 21.28
CA ILE A 135 14.68 -1.83 21.20
C ILE A 135 13.21 -1.55 21.53
N VAL A 136 12.51 -2.56 22.08
CA VAL A 136 11.17 -2.39 22.64
C VAL A 136 11.23 -1.45 23.85
N GLY A 137 10.24 -0.56 23.97
CA GLY A 137 10.16 0.42 25.07
C GLY A 137 11.07 1.62 24.90
N ARG A 138 11.73 1.80 23.77
CA ARG A 138 12.52 2.98 23.47
C ARG A 138 11.60 4.20 23.32
N GLU A 139 11.90 5.27 24.05
CA GLU A 139 11.13 6.51 24.00
C GLU A 139 11.02 7.08 22.59
N GLY A 140 9.81 7.49 22.20
CA GLY A 140 9.52 8.02 20.87
C GLY A 140 9.50 6.97 19.75
N TYR A 141 9.63 5.66 20.05
CA TYR A 141 9.64 4.59 19.05
C TYR A 141 8.69 3.45 19.39
N LEU A 142 7.75 3.18 18.48
CA LEU A 142 6.82 2.05 18.59
C LEU A 142 6.96 1.11 17.39
N GLN A 143 7.01 -0.18 17.67
CA GLN A 143 7.05 -1.23 16.65
C GLN A 143 5.78 -2.05 16.68
N TYR A 144 5.26 -2.38 15.50
CA TYR A 144 4.11 -3.26 15.31
C TYR A 144 4.41 -4.30 14.24
N GLU A 145 4.03 -5.55 14.45
CA GLU A 145 4.03 -6.55 13.39
C GLU A 145 2.98 -6.25 12.32
N TYR A 146 1.81 -5.85 12.78
CA TYR A 146 0.65 -5.53 11.95
C TYR A 146 -0.25 -4.53 12.67
N VAL A 147 -0.91 -3.69 11.92
CA VAL A 147 -1.89 -2.72 12.40
C VAL A 147 -3.11 -2.76 11.48
N ASP A 148 -4.30 -2.76 12.04
CA ASP A 148 -5.57 -2.79 11.30
C ASP A 148 -6.41 -1.55 11.59
N LYS A 149 -7.15 -1.55 12.68
CA LYS A 149 -8.11 -0.48 13.01
C LYS A 149 -7.44 0.85 13.31
N GLU A 150 -6.30 0.81 13.95
CA GLU A 150 -5.51 1.98 14.36
C GLU A 150 -4.74 2.61 13.19
N LEU A 151 -4.62 1.91 12.05
CA LEU A 151 -3.84 2.38 10.90
C LEU A 151 -4.32 3.74 10.39
N LYS A 152 -5.61 3.97 10.35
CA LYS A 152 -6.20 5.25 9.95
C LYS A 152 -5.74 6.40 10.86
N ASP A 153 -5.68 6.13 12.17
CA ASP A 153 -5.30 7.12 13.19
C ASP A 153 -3.79 7.37 13.14
N PHE A 154 -2.99 6.34 12.90
CA PHE A 154 -1.55 6.48 12.65
C PHE A 154 -1.26 7.28 11.38
N PHE A 155 -2.03 7.08 10.31
CA PHE A 155 -1.94 7.96 9.14
C PHE A 155 -2.35 9.40 9.47
N ALA A 156 -3.38 9.61 10.29
CA ALA A 156 -3.78 10.96 10.71
C ALA A 156 -2.68 11.63 11.53
N LEU A 157 -2.00 10.89 12.41
CA LEU A 157 -0.90 11.38 13.25
C LEU A 157 0.37 11.66 12.42
N ALA A 158 0.69 10.82 11.45
CA ALA A 158 1.93 10.91 10.68
C ALA A 158 2.08 12.24 9.94
N ASP A 159 3.21 12.89 10.11
CA ASP A 159 3.60 14.09 9.36
C ASP A 159 4.36 13.70 8.09
N VAL A 160 5.13 12.58 8.13
CA VAL A 160 5.81 11.98 6.98
C VAL A 160 5.63 10.47 7.00
N VAL A 161 5.50 9.85 5.82
CA VAL A 161 5.39 8.39 5.69
C VAL A 161 6.57 7.84 4.89
N VAL A 162 7.26 6.85 5.41
CA VAL A 162 8.25 6.04 4.67
C VAL A 162 7.60 4.72 4.28
N SER A 163 7.56 4.42 3.00
CA SER A 163 6.86 3.23 2.52
C SER A 163 7.52 2.58 1.31
N ARG A 164 7.12 1.33 1.05
CA ARG A 164 7.37 0.68 -0.24
C ARG A 164 6.55 1.37 -1.33
N ALA A 165 7.06 1.38 -2.57
CA ALA A 165 6.45 2.03 -3.72
C ALA A 165 5.36 1.16 -4.42
N GLY A 166 4.53 0.46 -3.65
CA GLY A 166 3.42 -0.31 -4.21
C GLY A 166 2.26 0.58 -4.66
N ALA A 167 1.65 0.29 -5.83
CA ALA A 167 0.61 1.12 -6.44
C ALA A 167 -0.56 1.46 -5.50
N ASN A 168 -1.05 0.49 -4.71
CA ASN A 168 -2.13 0.76 -3.76
C ASN A 168 -1.70 1.73 -2.66
N THR A 169 -0.50 1.56 -2.11
CA THR A 169 0.04 2.44 -1.06
C THR A 169 0.25 3.86 -1.58
N ILE A 170 0.79 4.01 -2.78
CA ILE A 170 0.96 5.33 -3.43
C ILE A 170 -0.40 6.03 -3.55
N CYS A 171 -1.43 5.33 -4.05
CA CYS A 171 -2.77 5.89 -4.20
C CYS A 171 -3.40 6.26 -2.84
N GLU A 172 -3.19 5.46 -1.80
CA GLU A 172 -3.63 5.77 -0.42
C GLU A 172 -2.92 7.02 0.13
N LEU A 173 -1.60 7.12 -0.03
CA LEU A 173 -0.80 8.27 0.42
C LEU A 173 -1.21 9.56 -0.30
N LEU A 174 -1.49 9.49 -1.60
CA LEU A 174 -1.99 10.63 -2.39
C LEU A 174 -3.38 11.05 -1.92
N ALA A 175 -4.30 10.10 -1.69
CA ALA A 175 -5.64 10.40 -1.18
C ALA A 175 -5.60 11.02 0.22
N LEU A 176 -4.67 10.59 1.07
CA LEU A 176 -4.43 11.13 2.41
C LEU A 176 -3.60 12.43 2.39
N ARG A 177 -3.07 12.84 1.23
CA ARG A 177 -2.19 14.02 1.07
C ARG A 177 -0.99 13.98 2.01
N LYS A 178 -0.40 12.80 2.22
CA LYS A 178 0.74 12.64 3.13
C LYS A 178 2.07 12.85 2.40
N PRO A 179 2.94 13.73 2.91
CA PRO A 179 4.35 13.76 2.51
C PRO A 179 4.95 12.36 2.68
N ASN A 180 5.71 11.90 1.70
CA ASN A 180 6.20 10.53 1.74
C ASN A 180 7.57 10.35 1.09
N LEU A 181 8.31 9.35 1.59
CA LEU A 181 9.53 8.81 1.01
C LEU A 181 9.24 7.38 0.54
N LEU A 182 9.32 7.16 -0.77
CA LEU A 182 9.07 5.84 -1.36
C LEU A 182 10.39 5.09 -1.57
N ILE A 183 10.41 3.84 -1.15
CA ILE A 183 11.54 2.92 -1.33
C ILE A 183 11.11 1.80 -2.28
N PRO A 184 11.42 1.90 -3.59
CA PRO A 184 11.03 0.89 -4.56
C PRO A 184 11.75 -0.44 -4.35
N LEU A 185 11.18 -1.53 -4.87
CA LEU A 185 11.91 -2.79 -5.06
C LEU A 185 12.94 -2.62 -6.20
N SER A 186 14.02 -3.42 -6.15
CA SER A 186 14.92 -3.48 -7.31
C SER A 186 14.13 -3.93 -8.56
N GLY A 187 14.51 -3.42 -9.75
CA GLY A 187 13.81 -3.75 -11.00
C GLY A 187 13.77 -5.24 -11.32
N ALA A 188 14.67 -6.05 -10.74
CA ALA A 188 14.65 -7.52 -10.84
C ALA A 188 13.55 -8.18 -9.96
N ALA A 189 13.08 -7.49 -8.93
CA ALA A 189 12.12 -8.04 -7.95
C ALA A 189 10.69 -7.51 -8.12
N SER A 190 10.49 -6.47 -8.94
CA SER A 190 9.18 -5.84 -9.15
C SER A 190 8.94 -5.48 -10.60
N ARG A 191 7.67 -5.56 -11.01
CA ARG A 191 7.23 -5.14 -12.35
C ARG A 191 6.68 -3.72 -12.41
N GLY A 192 6.56 -3.03 -11.31
CA GLY A 192 5.83 -1.78 -11.30
C GLY A 192 6.19 -0.75 -10.23
N ASP A 193 7.10 -1.05 -9.36
CA ASP A 193 7.51 -0.10 -8.30
C ASP A 193 8.25 1.13 -8.86
#